data_2f21d0456fe3a5df01ae5e5a139ef636
#
_entry.id   2f21d0456fe3a5df01ae5e5a139ef636
#
_cell.length_a   1.000
_cell.length_b   1.000
_cell.length_c   1.000
_cell.angle_alpha   90.00
_cell.angle_beta   90.00
_cell.angle_gamma   90.00
#
_symmetry.space_group_name_H-M   'P 1'
#
loop_
_entity.id
_entity.type
_entity.pdbx_description
1 polymer ?
#
loop_
_entity_poly.entity_id
_entity_poly.type
_entity_poly.pdbx_seq_one_letter_code
_entity_poly.pdbx_strand_id
1 'polypeptide(L)'
;SITLPDLQSDAIAPRVMEAAPAPKAADVGSKDSTTAAPIEQAAGGEAEVLDKAVAETADEQSKADAERIFARIDAAIAFAEQQSARSIVVLGHGTGAYWAARYLSEKQTAQVERFAMVAAQTPVKVTPELDELAPTLKLPTVDLFYMDKPLDRNAALARLQASKRVKTSAFSQVSLKALPGNNKAQQEQLVRRVRGWLNPQSAAD
;
A
#
# COMPACT_ATOMS: atom_id res chain seq x y z
N SER A 1 -1.36 -20.08 1.26
CA SER A 1 -1.28 -18.63 1.54
C SER A 1 0.14 -18.27 1.96
N ILE A 2 0.64 -17.17 1.45
CA ILE A 2 1.93 -16.62 1.85
C ILE A 2 1.63 -15.47 2.80
N THR A 3 2.26 -15.49 3.96
CA THR A 3 2.27 -14.32 4.83
C THR A 3 3.50 -13.48 4.47
N LEU A 4 3.27 -12.27 3.98
CA LEU A 4 4.35 -11.31 3.80
C LEU A 4 4.86 -10.88 5.19
N PRO A 5 6.16 -10.58 5.34
CA PRO A 5 6.66 -10.03 6.59
C PRO A 5 5.91 -8.72 6.88
N ASP A 6 5.59 -8.49 8.12
CA ASP A 6 5.11 -7.19 8.56
C ASP A 6 6.29 -6.21 8.50
N LEU A 7 6.32 -5.41 7.47
CA LEU A 7 7.39 -4.44 7.23
C LEU A 7 7.31 -3.24 8.16
N GLN A 8 6.23 -3.12 8.94
CA GLN A 8 6.03 -2.04 9.89
C GLN A 8 6.38 -2.42 11.34
N SER A 9 6.56 -3.70 11.64
CA SER A 9 6.89 -4.14 13.00
C SER A 9 8.32 -3.79 13.45
N ASP A 10 9.20 -3.45 12.50
CA ASP A 10 10.55 -2.95 12.81
C ASP A 10 10.58 -1.42 13.04
N ALA A 11 9.48 -0.71 12.81
CA ALA A 11 9.35 0.67 13.20
C ALA A 11 9.15 0.74 14.71
N ILE A 12 10.26 0.82 15.44
CA ILE A 12 10.46 1.34 16.80
C ILE A 12 9.15 1.52 17.55
N ALA A 13 8.85 0.59 18.47
CA ALA A 13 7.84 0.81 19.49
C ALA A 13 8.08 2.22 20.09
N PRO A 14 7.06 3.09 20.16
CA PRO A 14 7.24 4.38 20.76
C PRO A 14 7.76 4.16 22.17
N ARG A 15 8.97 4.62 22.44
CA ARG A 15 9.47 4.69 23.81
C ARG A 15 8.46 5.52 24.57
N VAL A 16 7.77 4.89 25.48
CA VAL A 16 7.02 5.60 26.51
C VAL A 16 8.05 6.44 27.24
N MET A 17 8.14 7.71 26.89
CA MET A 17 8.90 8.66 27.68
C MET A 17 8.11 8.83 28.95
N GLU A 18 8.62 8.20 30.01
CA GLU A 18 8.20 8.43 31.38
C GLU A 18 8.23 9.93 31.61
N ALA A 19 7.05 10.50 31.88
CA ALA A 19 6.87 11.93 32.07
C ALA A 19 7.74 12.41 33.23
N ALA A 20 8.74 13.22 32.93
CA ALA A 20 9.48 13.94 33.95
C ALA A 20 8.52 14.88 34.70
N PRO A 21 8.64 14.99 36.03
CA PRO A 21 7.75 15.82 36.84
C PRO A 21 7.92 17.30 36.49
N ALA A 22 6.79 17.98 36.33
CA ALA A 22 6.70 19.40 36.04
C ALA A 22 7.41 20.24 37.11
N PRO A 23 8.22 21.22 36.74
CA PRO A 23 8.69 22.23 37.71
C PRO A 23 7.57 23.21 38.03
N LYS A 24 7.42 23.47 39.35
CA LYS A 24 6.51 24.42 39.93
C LYS A 24 6.78 25.83 39.43
N ALA A 25 5.69 26.56 39.16
CA ALA A 25 5.67 27.98 38.88
C ALA A 25 6.34 28.78 39.99
N ALA A 26 7.19 29.72 39.59
CA ALA A 26 7.54 30.89 40.37
C ALA A 26 7.32 32.15 39.51
N ASP A 27 6.42 32.93 39.99
CA ASP A 27 6.05 34.28 39.58
C ASP A 27 7.25 35.22 39.73
N VAL A 28 7.41 36.22 38.87
CA VAL A 28 7.69 37.65 39.15
C VAL A 28 8.21 38.36 37.87
N GLY A 29 7.45 39.35 37.41
CA GLY A 29 7.92 40.74 37.17
C GLY A 29 8.49 41.12 35.80
N SER A 30 7.63 41.67 34.97
CA SER A 30 7.73 42.93 34.22
C SER A 30 9.11 43.57 33.94
N LYS A 31 9.42 43.87 32.70
CA LYS A 31 9.55 45.19 32.02
C LYS A 31 10.45 45.15 30.78
N ASP A 32 9.84 45.68 29.75
CA ASP A 32 10.35 46.61 28.71
C ASP A 32 11.67 46.43 27.95
N SER A 33 11.44 46.59 26.69
CA SER A 33 12.17 47.42 25.69
C SER A 33 12.91 46.67 24.57
N THR A 34 12.28 46.76 23.40
CA THR A 34 12.81 47.27 22.12
C THR A 34 14.22 46.84 21.70
N THR A 35 14.36 46.09 20.62
CA THR A 35 14.98 46.57 19.39
C THR A 35 14.88 45.44 18.32
N ALA A 36 14.28 45.80 17.21
CA ALA A 36 14.28 45.00 15.99
C ALA A 36 15.64 45.07 15.31
N ALA A 37 16.18 43.93 14.91
CA ALA A 37 17.11 43.85 13.80
C ALA A 37 16.85 42.52 13.04
N PRO A 38 16.81 42.56 11.71
CA PRO A 38 16.47 41.39 10.90
C PRO A 38 17.68 40.45 10.79
N ILE A 39 17.49 39.18 11.09
CA ILE A 39 18.43 38.16 10.69
C ILE A 39 17.81 37.47 9.49
N GLU A 40 18.20 37.94 8.31
CA GLU A 40 18.03 37.25 7.04
C GLU A 40 18.95 36.06 6.95
N GLN A 41 18.36 34.94 6.45
CA GLN A 41 19.00 33.93 5.63
C GLN A 41 20.19 33.14 6.18
N ALA A 42 19.88 31.98 6.79
CA ALA A 42 20.70 30.80 6.67
C ALA A 42 19.95 29.50 7.08
N ALA A 43 18.76 29.24 6.57
CA ALA A 43 17.99 28.02 6.90
C ALA A 43 17.49 27.23 5.68
N GLY A 44 18.01 27.51 4.47
CA GLY A 44 17.56 26.80 3.26
C GLY A 44 18.35 25.54 2.91
N GLY A 45 19.59 25.39 3.37
CA GLY A 45 20.48 24.32 2.92
C GLY A 45 20.40 23.03 3.73
N GLU A 46 20.11 23.11 5.02
CA GLU A 46 20.11 21.91 5.88
C GLU A 46 18.81 21.10 5.79
N ALA A 47 17.68 21.74 5.51
CA ALA A 47 16.41 21.06 5.34
C ALA A 47 16.36 20.25 4.03
N GLU A 48 16.88 20.77 2.93
CA GLU A 48 16.96 20.05 1.65
C GLU A 48 17.91 18.86 1.69
N VAL A 49 19.01 18.96 2.42
CA VAL A 49 19.98 17.86 2.56
C VAL A 49 19.41 16.74 3.44
N LEU A 50 18.68 17.10 4.50
CA LEU A 50 17.99 16.13 5.37
C LEU A 50 16.84 15.42 4.65
N ASP A 51 16.03 16.14 3.88
CA ASP A 51 14.94 15.54 3.11
C ASP A 51 15.46 14.59 2.01
N LYS A 52 16.57 14.96 1.36
CA LYS A 52 17.20 14.10 0.36
C LYS A 52 17.80 12.83 0.98
N ALA A 53 18.49 12.94 2.11
CA ALA A 53 19.06 11.79 2.81
C ALA A 53 17.95 10.83 3.32
N VAL A 54 16.84 11.38 3.81
CA VAL A 54 15.67 10.58 4.24
C VAL A 54 14.99 9.91 3.05
N ALA A 55 14.93 10.56 1.89
CA ALA A 55 14.38 9.97 0.67
C ALA A 55 15.28 8.84 0.13
N GLU A 56 16.57 9.02 0.10
CA GLU A 56 17.55 8.00 -0.34
C GLU A 56 17.50 6.74 0.55
N THR A 57 17.44 6.92 1.88
CA THR A 57 17.29 5.78 2.81
C THR A 57 15.95 5.06 2.67
N ALA A 58 14.85 5.78 2.36
CA ALA A 58 13.55 5.18 2.11
C ALA A 58 13.54 4.36 0.81
N ASP A 59 14.22 4.82 -0.22
CA ASP A 59 14.34 4.10 -1.49
C ASP A 59 15.20 2.84 -1.36
N GLU A 60 16.30 2.89 -0.63
CA GLU A 60 17.14 1.71 -0.34
C GLU A 60 16.37 0.67 0.46
N GLN A 61 15.64 1.09 1.49
CA GLN A 61 14.79 0.21 2.28
C GLN A 61 13.69 -0.41 1.43
N SER A 62 13.04 0.37 0.57
CA SER A 62 12.01 -0.12 -0.35
C SER A 62 12.56 -1.16 -1.34
N LYS A 63 13.80 -1.03 -1.79
CA LYS A 63 14.46 -2.01 -2.67
C LYS A 63 14.75 -3.32 -1.92
N ALA A 64 15.32 -3.23 -0.72
CA ALA A 64 15.61 -4.40 0.10
C ALA A 64 14.32 -5.18 0.47
N ASP A 65 13.24 -4.46 0.78
CA ASP A 65 11.94 -5.06 1.05
C ASP A 65 11.35 -5.71 -0.21
N ALA A 66 11.48 -5.06 -1.37
CA ALA A 66 11.07 -5.64 -2.65
C ALA A 66 11.78 -6.96 -2.94
N GLU A 67 13.10 -7.02 -2.78
CA GLU A 67 13.87 -8.23 -3.03
C GLU A 67 13.41 -9.39 -2.13
N ARG A 68 13.22 -9.14 -0.84
CA ARG A 68 12.74 -10.15 0.12
C ARG A 68 11.33 -10.65 -0.22
N ILE A 69 10.45 -9.75 -0.60
CA ILE A 69 9.06 -10.09 -0.94
C ILE A 69 9.01 -10.81 -2.27
N PHE A 70 9.75 -10.33 -3.27
CA PHE A 70 9.79 -10.94 -4.60
C PHE A 70 10.33 -12.37 -4.55
N ALA A 71 11.37 -12.63 -3.78
CA ALA A 71 11.89 -13.98 -3.58
C ALA A 71 10.83 -14.93 -2.98
N ARG A 72 9.96 -14.44 -2.10
CA ARG A 72 8.86 -15.24 -1.54
C ARG A 72 7.74 -15.49 -2.55
N ILE A 73 7.43 -14.50 -3.38
CA ILE A 73 6.44 -14.67 -4.45
C ILE A 73 6.96 -15.66 -5.49
N ASP A 74 8.23 -15.53 -5.91
CA ASP A 74 8.89 -16.47 -6.81
C ASP A 74 8.85 -17.90 -6.27
N ALA A 75 9.19 -18.10 -5.00
CA ALA A 75 9.14 -19.43 -4.36
C ALA A 75 7.72 -20.01 -4.33
N ALA A 76 6.70 -19.17 -4.13
CA ALA A 76 5.32 -19.63 -4.12
C ALA A 76 4.81 -19.99 -5.52
N ILE A 77 5.19 -19.23 -6.53
CA ILE A 77 4.87 -19.54 -7.93
C ILE A 77 5.55 -20.85 -8.32
N ALA A 78 6.84 -20.98 -8.04
CA ALA A 78 7.58 -22.22 -8.31
C ALA A 78 6.97 -23.44 -7.60
N PHE A 79 6.52 -23.28 -6.35
CA PHE A 79 5.81 -24.34 -5.64
C PHE A 79 4.49 -24.72 -6.33
N ALA A 80 3.71 -23.73 -6.77
CA ALA A 80 2.46 -23.98 -7.50
C ALA A 80 2.71 -24.72 -8.81
N GLU A 81 3.76 -24.38 -9.54
CA GLU A 81 4.20 -25.08 -10.76
C GLU A 81 4.59 -26.53 -10.48
N GLN A 82 5.36 -26.78 -9.41
CA GLN A 82 5.72 -28.14 -8.99
C GLN A 82 4.47 -28.98 -8.64
N GLN A 83 3.42 -28.35 -8.14
CA GLN A 83 2.13 -29.00 -7.90
C GLN A 83 1.25 -29.13 -9.16
N SER A 84 1.80 -28.82 -10.33
CA SER A 84 1.09 -28.85 -11.61
C SER A 84 -0.18 -27.98 -11.63
N ALA A 85 -0.12 -26.80 -10.99
CA ALA A 85 -1.23 -25.86 -11.01
C ALA A 85 -1.54 -25.44 -12.46
N ARG A 86 -2.81 -25.54 -12.84
CA ARG A 86 -3.26 -25.20 -14.21
C ARG A 86 -3.36 -23.68 -14.42
N SER A 87 -3.54 -22.94 -13.35
CA SER A 87 -3.71 -21.50 -13.36
C SER A 87 -3.25 -20.92 -12.02
N ILE A 88 -2.52 -19.83 -12.07
CA ILE A 88 -2.05 -19.10 -10.88
C ILE A 88 -2.74 -17.76 -10.85
N VAL A 89 -3.41 -17.49 -9.74
CA VAL A 89 -4.02 -16.20 -9.43
C VAL A 89 -3.33 -15.61 -8.21
N VAL A 90 -2.83 -14.40 -8.34
CA VAL A 90 -2.26 -13.67 -7.21
C VAL A 90 -3.36 -12.82 -6.56
N LEU A 91 -3.46 -12.87 -5.24
CA LEU A 91 -4.35 -12.03 -4.46
C LEU A 91 -3.53 -11.26 -3.42
N GLY A 92 -3.58 -9.92 -3.48
CA GLY A 92 -2.94 -9.02 -2.53
C GLY A 92 -3.96 -8.31 -1.65
N HIS A 93 -3.68 -8.16 -0.36
CA HIS A 93 -4.51 -7.42 0.59
C HIS A 93 -3.72 -6.27 1.22
N GLY A 94 -4.33 -5.09 1.36
CA GLY A 94 -3.67 -3.91 1.94
C GLY A 94 -2.40 -3.53 1.19
N THR A 95 -1.29 -3.36 1.90
CA THR A 95 0.03 -3.10 1.32
C THR A 95 0.59 -4.30 0.54
N GLY A 96 0.13 -5.53 0.83
CA GLY A 96 0.48 -6.71 0.05
C GLY A 96 -0.02 -6.64 -1.40
N ALA A 97 -1.08 -5.88 -1.66
CA ALA A 97 -1.55 -5.61 -3.03
C ALA A 97 -0.55 -4.74 -3.81
N TYR A 98 0.05 -3.75 -3.16
CA TYR A 98 1.10 -2.93 -3.75
C TYR A 98 2.31 -3.77 -4.16
N TRP A 99 2.84 -4.58 -3.24
CA TRP A 99 4.02 -5.40 -3.52
C TRP A 99 3.77 -6.46 -4.60
N ALA A 100 2.57 -7.03 -4.61
CA ALA A 100 2.18 -7.97 -5.68
C ALA A 100 2.06 -7.25 -7.03
N ALA A 101 1.46 -6.05 -7.09
CA ALA A 101 1.38 -5.26 -8.32
C ALA A 101 2.77 -4.86 -8.83
N ARG A 102 3.66 -4.43 -7.93
CA ARG A 102 5.04 -4.10 -8.25
C ARG A 102 5.80 -5.31 -8.80
N TYR A 103 5.70 -6.46 -8.13
CA TYR A 103 6.27 -7.71 -8.61
C TYR A 103 5.80 -8.05 -10.03
N LEU A 104 4.49 -8.02 -10.28
CA LEU A 104 3.91 -8.34 -11.59
C LEU A 104 4.30 -7.35 -12.68
N SER A 105 4.51 -6.08 -12.33
CA SER A 105 5.00 -5.05 -13.24
C SER A 105 6.46 -5.27 -13.63
N GLU A 106 7.33 -5.62 -12.67
CA GLU A 106 8.77 -5.77 -12.89
C GLU A 106 9.12 -7.13 -13.49
N LYS A 107 8.50 -8.21 -13.03
CA LYS A 107 8.85 -9.59 -13.44
C LYS A 107 8.09 -10.08 -14.67
N GLN A 108 6.93 -9.51 -15.00
CA GLN A 108 6.06 -9.90 -16.12
C GLN A 108 5.88 -11.43 -16.24
N THR A 109 5.59 -12.07 -15.12
CA THR A 109 5.53 -13.54 -14.98
C THR A 109 4.36 -14.11 -15.79
N ALA A 110 4.64 -14.89 -16.83
CA ALA A 110 3.63 -15.48 -17.71
C ALA A 110 2.73 -16.52 -17.01
N GLN A 111 3.20 -17.09 -15.91
CA GLN A 111 2.46 -18.10 -15.13
C GLN A 111 1.28 -17.50 -14.34
N VAL A 112 1.30 -16.22 -14.06
CA VAL A 112 0.21 -15.55 -13.35
C VAL A 112 -0.81 -15.06 -14.36
N GLU A 113 -2.00 -15.64 -14.34
CA GLU A 113 -3.06 -15.31 -15.29
C GLU A 113 -3.94 -14.15 -14.85
N ARG A 114 -4.10 -13.94 -13.55
CA ARG A 114 -5.01 -12.92 -13.00
C ARG A 114 -4.47 -12.35 -11.69
N PHE A 115 -4.84 -11.10 -11.41
CA PHE A 115 -4.49 -10.42 -10.18
C PHE A 115 -5.72 -9.82 -9.49
N ALA A 116 -5.89 -10.10 -8.21
CA ALA A 116 -6.94 -9.52 -7.38
C ALA A 116 -6.33 -8.67 -6.25
N MET A 117 -6.78 -7.45 -6.12
CA MET A 117 -6.43 -6.55 -5.02
C MET A 117 -7.62 -6.40 -4.08
N VAL A 118 -7.37 -6.42 -2.77
CA VAL A 118 -8.39 -6.25 -1.74
C VAL A 118 -7.97 -5.15 -0.78
N ALA A 119 -8.79 -4.12 -0.61
CA ALA A 119 -8.48 -2.97 0.25
C ALA A 119 -7.05 -2.45 0.02
N ALA A 120 -6.66 -2.32 -1.24
CA ALA A 120 -5.31 -2.07 -1.66
C ALA A 120 -4.80 -0.69 -1.20
N GLN A 121 -3.60 -0.68 -0.63
CA GLN A 121 -2.95 0.51 -0.09
C GLN A 121 -1.52 0.61 -0.61
N THR A 122 -1.10 1.83 -0.93
CA THR A 122 0.30 2.13 -1.21
C THR A 122 1.04 2.35 0.11
N PRO A 123 2.18 1.71 0.36
CA PRO A 123 3.02 2.03 1.50
C PRO A 123 3.47 3.50 1.46
N VAL A 124 3.81 4.07 2.62
CA VAL A 124 4.24 5.46 2.72
C VAL A 124 5.61 5.63 2.07
N LYS A 125 5.80 6.73 1.33
CA LYS A 125 7.10 7.09 0.70
C LYS A 125 7.66 6.07 -0.29
N VAL A 126 6.81 5.34 -1.00
CA VAL A 126 7.26 4.47 -2.09
C VAL A 126 6.76 4.98 -3.44
N THR A 127 7.58 4.78 -4.46
CA THR A 127 7.28 5.10 -5.86
C THR A 127 7.60 3.90 -6.73
N PRO A 128 6.87 3.69 -7.84
CA PRO A 128 5.64 4.36 -8.27
C PRO A 128 4.45 4.01 -7.38
N GLU A 129 3.40 4.84 -7.36
CA GLU A 129 2.18 4.57 -6.59
C GLU A 129 1.31 3.47 -7.23
N LEU A 130 0.40 2.91 -6.43
CA LEU A 130 -0.43 1.79 -6.91
C LEU A 130 -1.42 2.20 -8.01
N ASP A 131 -1.85 3.44 -8.05
CA ASP A 131 -2.71 3.99 -9.10
C ASP A 131 -1.97 4.16 -10.45
N GLU A 132 -0.65 4.27 -10.42
CA GLU A 132 0.20 4.21 -11.61
C GLU A 132 0.46 2.76 -12.04
N LEU A 133 0.75 1.86 -11.09
CA LEU A 133 1.12 0.47 -11.36
C LEU A 133 -0.06 -0.39 -11.83
N ALA A 134 -1.15 -0.41 -11.07
CA ALA A 134 -2.23 -1.37 -11.28
C ALA A 134 -2.89 -1.27 -12.66
N PRO A 135 -3.14 -0.07 -13.23
CA PRO A 135 -3.74 0.04 -14.55
C PRO A 135 -2.83 -0.38 -15.71
N THR A 136 -1.52 -0.40 -15.51
CA THR A 136 -0.53 -0.74 -16.56
C THR A 136 -0.26 -2.24 -16.65
N LEU A 137 -0.75 -3.03 -15.70
CA LEU A 137 -0.59 -4.48 -15.72
C LEU A 137 -1.30 -5.08 -16.94
N LYS A 138 -0.60 -5.97 -17.65
CA LYS A 138 -1.09 -6.60 -18.89
C LYS A 138 -1.97 -7.83 -18.65
N LEU A 139 -2.36 -8.08 -17.40
CA LEU A 139 -3.20 -9.21 -17.01
C LEU A 139 -4.52 -8.72 -16.41
N PRO A 140 -5.60 -9.51 -16.50
CA PRO A 140 -6.88 -9.17 -15.89
C PRO A 140 -6.71 -8.89 -14.40
N THR A 141 -7.02 -7.64 -14.00
CA THR A 141 -6.85 -7.15 -12.65
C THR A 141 -8.20 -6.70 -12.09
N VAL A 142 -8.52 -7.11 -10.86
CA VAL A 142 -9.70 -6.63 -10.13
C VAL A 142 -9.29 -5.93 -8.84
N ASP A 143 -9.90 -4.78 -8.60
CA ASP A 143 -9.75 -4.00 -7.38
C ASP A 143 -11.04 -4.10 -6.54
N LEU A 144 -10.97 -4.85 -5.44
CA LEU A 144 -12.07 -5.01 -4.49
C LEU A 144 -11.86 -4.01 -3.33
N PHE A 145 -12.68 -2.98 -3.27
CA PHE A 145 -12.55 -1.90 -2.31
C PHE A 145 -13.80 -1.74 -1.44
N TYR A 146 -13.63 -1.25 -0.21
CA TYR A 146 -14.73 -1.00 0.70
C TYR A 146 -15.32 0.40 0.45
N MET A 147 -16.56 0.44 -0.11
CA MET A 147 -17.24 1.69 -0.45
C MET A 147 -17.50 2.57 0.78
N ASP A 148 -17.75 1.96 1.92
CA ASP A 148 -18.07 2.65 3.17
C ASP A 148 -16.84 3.24 3.87
N LYS A 149 -15.63 2.91 3.38
CA LYS A 149 -14.37 3.46 3.88
C LYS A 149 -13.86 4.57 2.95
N PRO A 150 -13.85 5.84 3.40
CA PRO A 150 -13.49 6.98 2.53
C PRO A 150 -12.11 6.85 1.90
N LEU A 151 -11.10 6.39 2.65
CA LEU A 151 -9.73 6.21 2.13
C LEU A 151 -9.69 5.16 1.02
N ASP A 152 -10.29 3.97 1.22
CA ASP A 152 -10.33 2.91 0.22
C ASP A 152 -11.08 3.38 -1.04
N ARG A 153 -12.22 4.05 -0.86
CA ARG A 153 -13.02 4.58 -1.97
C ARG A 153 -12.26 5.62 -2.80
N ASN A 154 -11.59 6.57 -2.15
CA ASN A 154 -10.84 7.62 -2.85
C ASN A 154 -9.64 7.03 -3.60
N ALA A 155 -8.89 6.12 -2.99
CA ALA A 155 -7.80 5.41 -3.64
C ALA A 155 -8.29 4.54 -4.83
N ALA A 156 -9.43 3.85 -4.68
CA ALA A 156 -10.05 3.11 -5.78
C ALA A 156 -10.45 4.03 -6.93
N LEU A 157 -11.03 5.20 -6.63
CA LEU A 157 -11.39 6.18 -7.64
C LEU A 157 -10.18 6.68 -8.42
N ALA A 158 -9.06 6.96 -7.75
CA ALA A 158 -7.80 7.35 -8.40
C ALA A 158 -7.32 6.26 -9.39
N ARG A 159 -7.29 4.99 -8.96
CA ARG A 159 -6.94 3.85 -9.81
C ARG A 159 -7.88 3.70 -11.02
N LEU A 160 -9.19 3.90 -10.81
CA LEU A 160 -10.15 3.86 -11.91
C LEU A 160 -9.91 4.98 -12.92
N GLN A 161 -9.63 6.18 -12.45
CA GLN A 161 -9.32 7.32 -13.35
C GLN A 161 -8.03 7.08 -14.12
N ALA A 162 -7.00 6.55 -13.47
CA ALA A 162 -5.75 6.18 -14.12
C ALA A 162 -5.96 5.07 -15.18
N SER A 163 -6.78 4.06 -14.88
CA SER A 163 -7.07 2.97 -15.82
C SER A 163 -7.74 3.43 -17.11
N LYS A 164 -8.58 4.47 -17.04
CA LYS A 164 -9.24 5.06 -18.23
C LYS A 164 -8.27 5.75 -19.18
N ARG A 165 -7.08 6.11 -18.72
CA ARG A 165 -6.01 6.70 -19.53
C ARG A 165 -5.20 5.65 -20.29
N VAL A 166 -5.27 4.39 -19.87
CA VAL A 166 -4.52 3.28 -20.47
C VAL A 166 -5.44 2.50 -21.40
N LYS A 167 -5.22 2.59 -22.71
CA LYS A 167 -6.08 1.99 -23.75
C LYS A 167 -6.23 0.47 -23.65
N THR A 168 -5.22 -0.24 -23.13
CA THR A 168 -5.16 -1.70 -23.05
C THR A 168 -5.35 -2.22 -21.62
N SER A 169 -5.89 -1.39 -20.74
CA SER A 169 -6.07 -1.78 -19.35
C SER A 169 -7.17 -2.86 -19.22
N ALA A 170 -6.80 -4.00 -18.66
CA ALA A 170 -7.73 -5.07 -18.26
C ALA A 170 -8.15 -4.92 -16.78
N PHE A 171 -8.30 -3.68 -16.32
CA PHE A 171 -8.61 -3.32 -14.95
C PHE A 171 -10.12 -3.21 -14.72
N SER A 172 -10.61 -3.82 -13.67
CA SER A 172 -12.00 -3.77 -13.23
C SER A 172 -12.12 -3.49 -11.74
N GLN A 173 -13.27 -3.00 -11.28
CA GLN A 173 -13.50 -2.73 -9.87
C GLN A 173 -14.77 -3.37 -9.37
N VAL A 174 -14.74 -3.82 -8.11
CA VAL A 174 -15.88 -4.38 -7.40
C VAL A 174 -15.96 -3.75 -6.02
N SER A 175 -17.08 -3.11 -5.72
CA SER A 175 -17.32 -2.55 -4.40
C SER A 175 -17.75 -3.63 -3.39
N LEU A 176 -17.20 -3.52 -2.18
CA LEU A 176 -17.56 -4.31 -1.01
C LEU A 176 -18.24 -3.42 0.03
N LYS A 177 -19.10 -4.01 0.85
CA LYS A 177 -19.62 -3.37 2.07
C LYS A 177 -18.74 -3.74 3.25
N ALA A 178 -18.35 -2.76 4.06
CA ALA A 178 -17.75 -3.03 5.35
C ALA A 178 -18.87 -3.55 6.30
N LEU A 179 -18.57 -4.64 7.00
CA LEU A 179 -19.49 -5.26 7.95
C LEU A 179 -18.80 -5.30 9.33
N PRO A 180 -18.68 -4.15 10.02
CA PRO A 180 -18.01 -4.08 11.30
C PRO A 180 -18.74 -4.99 12.30
N GLY A 181 -17.96 -5.78 13.05
CA GLY A 181 -18.49 -6.75 14.02
C GLY A 181 -18.97 -8.08 13.42
N ASN A 182 -19.02 -8.23 12.10
CA ASN A 182 -19.37 -9.49 11.44
C ASN A 182 -18.32 -9.95 10.44
N ASN A 183 -17.18 -10.38 10.95
CA ASN A 183 -16.05 -10.84 10.14
C ASN A 183 -16.40 -12.01 9.22
N LYS A 184 -17.27 -12.92 9.67
CA LYS A 184 -17.70 -14.08 8.87
C LYS A 184 -18.46 -13.64 7.62
N ALA A 185 -19.46 -12.79 7.76
CA ALA A 185 -20.21 -12.28 6.62
C ALA A 185 -19.34 -11.43 5.68
N GLN A 186 -18.37 -10.69 6.22
CA GLN A 186 -17.42 -9.93 5.40
C GLN A 186 -16.52 -10.86 4.58
N GLN A 187 -16.01 -11.94 5.17
CA GLN A 187 -15.23 -12.95 4.46
C GLN A 187 -16.06 -13.67 3.40
N GLU A 188 -17.29 -14.08 3.73
CA GLU A 188 -18.20 -14.72 2.77
C GLU A 188 -18.52 -13.81 1.58
N GLN A 189 -18.73 -12.51 1.83
CA GLN A 189 -18.92 -11.52 0.77
C GLN A 189 -17.68 -11.45 -0.14
N LEU A 190 -16.49 -11.34 0.45
CA LEU A 190 -15.23 -11.29 -0.30
C LEU A 190 -15.04 -12.55 -1.16
N VAL A 191 -15.16 -13.74 -0.55
CA VAL A 191 -15.01 -15.00 -1.26
C VAL A 191 -16.01 -15.13 -2.42
N ARG A 192 -17.26 -14.75 -2.21
CA ARG A 192 -18.28 -14.77 -3.28
C ARG A 192 -17.92 -13.82 -4.42
N ARG A 193 -17.44 -12.61 -4.13
CA ARG A 193 -17.06 -11.64 -5.16
C ARG A 193 -15.83 -12.09 -5.94
N VAL A 194 -14.81 -12.61 -5.26
CA VAL A 194 -13.61 -13.16 -5.91
C VAL A 194 -13.99 -14.35 -6.80
N ARG A 195 -14.79 -15.30 -6.30
CA ARG A 195 -15.27 -16.45 -7.09
C ARG A 195 -16.04 -16.02 -8.34
N GLY A 196 -16.95 -15.05 -8.21
CA GLY A 196 -17.73 -14.54 -9.35
C GLY A 196 -16.85 -13.87 -10.41
N TRP A 197 -15.77 -13.19 -9.99
CA TRP A 197 -14.82 -12.62 -10.93
C TRP A 197 -13.93 -13.68 -11.60
N LEU A 198 -13.54 -14.72 -10.87
CA LEU A 198 -12.77 -15.83 -11.44
C LEU A 198 -13.57 -16.68 -12.43
N ASN A 199 -14.86 -16.86 -12.16
CA ASN A 199 -15.77 -17.68 -12.97
C ASN A 199 -16.95 -16.83 -13.51
N PRO A 200 -16.72 -15.96 -14.50
CA PRO A 200 -17.78 -15.07 -14.99
C PRO A 200 -18.97 -15.80 -15.61
N GLN A 201 -18.82 -17.06 -16.00
CA GLN A 201 -19.92 -17.86 -16.59
C GLN A 201 -20.90 -18.42 -15.57
N SER A 202 -20.53 -18.50 -14.28
CA SER A 202 -21.44 -19.00 -13.23
C SER A 202 -22.33 -17.91 -12.61
N ALA A 203 -22.27 -16.69 -13.10
CA ALA A 203 -23.07 -15.56 -12.62
C ALA A 203 -24.29 -15.25 -13.52
N ALA A 204 -24.52 -16.07 -14.55
CA ALA A 204 -25.58 -15.87 -15.56
C ALA A 204 -26.77 -16.86 -15.41
N ASP A 205 -26.81 -17.66 -14.33
CA ASP A 205 -27.92 -18.52 -13.96
C ASP A 205 -28.70 -17.97 -12.76
#